data_0a9e56965a38e5ec58e0dd66bf1b7711
#
_entry.id   0a9e56965a38e5ec58e0dd66bf1b7711
#
_cell.length_a   1.000
_cell.length_b   1.000
_cell.length_c   1.000
_cell.angle_alpha   90.00
_cell.angle_beta   90.00
_cell.angle_gamma   90.00
#
_symmetry.space_group_name_H-M   'P 1'
#
loop_
_entity.id
_entity.type
_entity.pdbx_description
1 polymer ?
#
loop_
_entity_poly.entity_id
_entity_poly.type
_entity_poly.pdbx_seq_one_letter_code
_entity_poly.pdbx_strand_id
1 'polypeptide(L)' 'MYTFKNEEISDLYKEVHGRRPSYEWFVLWESYTDSFKQFVWDNLIAVLEFTPN' A
#
# COMPACT_ATOMS: atom_id res chain seq x y z
N MET A 1 15.48 7.60 -1.37
CA MET A 1 15.48 6.11 -1.39
C MET A 1 14.09 5.60 -1.06
N TYR A 2 13.63 4.63 -1.82
CA TYR A 2 12.29 4.08 -1.63
C TYR A 2 12.32 2.92 -0.65
N THR A 3 11.27 2.81 0.15
CA THR A 3 11.15 1.73 1.12
C THR A 3 10.00 0.78 0.81
N PHE A 4 9.15 1.12 -0.17
CA PHE A 4 8.03 0.25 -0.53
C PHE A 4 8.55 -1.07 -1.10
N LYS A 5 7.74 -2.12 -0.92
CA LYS A 5 8.06 -3.45 -1.43
C LYS A 5 6.86 -4.00 -2.19
N ASN A 6 7.06 -4.26 -3.48
CA ASN A 6 5.98 -4.76 -4.33
C ASN A 6 5.40 -6.07 -3.82
N GLU A 7 6.24 -6.94 -3.31
CA GLU A 7 5.81 -8.25 -2.84
C GLU A 7 5.06 -8.16 -1.50
N GLU A 8 5.14 -7.03 -0.80
CA GLU A 8 4.49 -6.87 0.50
C GLU A 8 3.30 -5.90 0.47
N ILE A 9 3.05 -5.27 -0.66
CA ILE A 9 1.97 -4.29 -0.74
C ILE A 9 0.60 -4.91 -0.48
N SER A 10 0.40 -6.14 -0.94
CA SER A 10 -0.86 -6.85 -0.72
C SER A 10 -1.11 -7.09 0.76
N ASP A 11 -0.08 -7.49 1.48
CA ASP A 11 -0.19 -7.75 2.91
C ASP A 11 -0.43 -6.45 3.68
N LEU A 12 0.26 -5.38 3.29
CA LEU A 12 0.07 -4.08 3.93
C LEU A 12 -1.35 -3.57 3.71
N TYR A 13 -1.84 -3.69 2.48
CA TYR A 13 -3.21 -3.30 2.16
C TYR A 13 -4.21 -4.09 3.01
N LYS A 14 -3.99 -5.39 3.15
CA LYS A 14 -4.86 -6.24 3.95
C LYS A 14 -4.86 -5.82 5.41
N GLU A 15 -3.69 -5.47 5.95
CA GLU A 15 -3.60 -5.00 7.33
C GLU A 15 -4.41 -3.74 7.57
N VAL A 16 -4.41 -2.83 6.59
CA VAL A 16 -5.09 -1.55 6.71
C VAL A 16 -6.60 -1.70 6.48
N HIS A 17 -7.00 -2.46 5.45
CA HIS A 17 -8.38 -2.50 4.99
C HIS A 17 -9.13 -3.78 5.39
N GLY A 18 -8.45 -4.74 5.95
CA GLY A 18 -9.06 -6.00 6.37
C GLY A 18 -9.25 -7.02 5.27
N ARG A 19 -8.82 -6.69 4.05
CA ARG A 19 -8.91 -7.61 2.91
C ARG A 19 -7.86 -7.23 1.89
N ARG A 20 -7.51 -8.18 1.02
CA ARG A 20 -6.54 -7.95 -0.04
C ARG A 20 -7.15 -7.08 -1.13
N PRO A 21 -6.32 -6.33 -1.85
CA PRO A 21 -6.82 -5.47 -2.92
C PRO A 21 -7.34 -6.29 -4.10
N SER A 22 -8.23 -5.66 -4.90
CA SER A 22 -8.75 -6.27 -6.11
C SER A 22 -7.68 -6.32 -7.19
N TYR A 23 -7.95 -7.13 -8.23
CA TYR A 23 -7.07 -7.20 -9.39
C TYR A 23 -6.88 -5.83 -10.02
N GLU A 24 -7.96 -5.06 -10.13
CA GLU A 24 -7.90 -3.73 -10.72
C GLU A 24 -6.98 -2.79 -9.94
N TRP A 25 -6.98 -2.91 -8.61
CA TRP A 25 -6.09 -2.12 -7.78
C TRP A 25 -4.62 -2.43 -8.10
N PHE A 26 -4.31 -3.70 -8.31
CA PHE A 26 -2.94 -4.11 -8.66
C PHE A 26 -2.54 -3.58 -10.03
N VAL A 27 -3.45 -3.56 -10.99
CA VAL A 27 -3.17 -2.99 -12.31
C VAL A 27 -2.79 -1.51 -12.16
N LEU A 28 -3.53 -0.78 -11.35
CA LEU A 28 -3.22 0.64 -11.08
C LEU A 28 -1.88 0.78 -10.37
N TRP A 29 -1.64 -0.05 -9.37
CA TRP A 29 -0.38 -0.02 -8.62
C TRP A 29 0.82 -0.21 -9.57
N GLU A 30 0.72 -1.17 -10.46
CA GLU A 30 1.80 -1.46 -11.41
C GLU A 30 2.04 -0.28 -12.37
N SER A 31 1.03 0.54 -12.61
CA SER A 31 1.15 1.69 -13.52
C SER A 31 1.74 2.92 -12.84
N TYR A 32 1.83 2.93 -11.53
CA TYR A 32 2.34 4.09 -10.79
C TYR A 32 3.85 4.22 -10.91
N THR A 33 4.32 5.47 -10.84
CA THR A 33 5.76 5.74 -10.73
C THR A 33 6.24 5.29 -9.34
N ASP A 34 7.55 5.11 -9.21
CA ASP A 34 8.12 4.73 -7.92
C ASP A 34 7.81 5.78 -6.84
N SER A 35 7.85 7.06 -7.20
CA SER A 35 7.51 8.12 -6.26
C SER A 35 6.08 8.01 -5.77
N PHE A 36 5.15 7.70 -6.68
CA PHE A 36 3.75 7.58 -6.30
C PHE A 36 3.51 6.30 -5.51
N LYS A 37 4.18 5.21 -5.86
CA LYS A 37 4.11 3.97 -5.09
C LYS A 37 4.55 4.21 -3.65
N GLN A 38 5.62 4.98 -3.47
CA GLN A 38 6.10 5.32 -2.13
C GLN A 38 5.07 6.16 -1.39
N PHE A 39 4.42 7.09 -2.08
CA PHE A 39 3.36 7.89 -1.48
C PHE A 39 2.21 7.01 -0.97
N VAL A 40 1.75 6.07 -1.80
CA VAL A 40 0.68 5.14 -1.42
C VAL A 40 1.12 4.27 -0.24
N TRP A 41 2.34 3.75 -0.30
CA TRP A 41 2.91 2.93 0.77
C TRP A 41 2.94 3.69 2.09
N ASP A 42 3.45 4.93 2.05
CA ASP A 42 3.56 5.77 3.25
C ASP A 42 2.18 6.06 3.85
N ASN A 43 1.17 6.28 3.00
CA ASN A 43 -0.18 6.51 3.47
C ASN A 43 -0.76 5.28 4.16
N LEU A 44 -0.53 4.09 3.60
CA LEU A 44 -1.00 2.85 4.22
C LEU A 44 -0.30 2.64 5.57
N ILE A 45 0.99 2.89 5.64
CA ILE A 45 1.73 2.77 6.91
C ILE A 45 1.18 3.76 7.93
N ALA A 46 0.92 5.00 7.51
CA ALA A 46 0.39 6.02 8.41
C ALA A 46 -0.98 5.62 8.99
N VAL A 47 -1.84 5.07 8.14
CA VAL A 47 -3.17 4.62 8.60
C VAL A 47 -3.01 3.45 9.57
N LEU A 48 -2.11 2.53 9.27
CA LEU A 48 -1.88 1.37 10.13
C LEU A 48 -1.35 1.78 11.51
N GLU A 49 -0.44 2.76 11.54
CA GLU A 49 0.13 3.25 12.79
C GLU A 49 -0.83 4.15 13.56
N PHE A 50 -1.73 4.80 12.85
CA PHE A 50 -2.74 5.67 13.46
C PHE A 50 -3.96 4.84 13.81
N THR A 51 -3.84 4.03 14.85
CA THR A 51 -4.94 3.18 15.28
C THR A 51 -5.60 3.81 16.48
N PRO A 52 -6.82 4.35 16.34
CA PRO A 52 -7.54 4.88 17.49
C PRO A 52 -7.98 3.71 18.38
N ASN A 53 -7.78 3.87 19.63
CA ASN A 53 -8.26 2.92 20.62
C ASN A 53 -9.56 3.38 21.20
#